data_b4426e0ea3e1b4c5db9d9e78bc97c27a
#
_entry.id   b4426e0ea3e1b4c5db9d9e78bc97c27a
#
_cell.length_a   1.000
_cell.length_b   1.000
_cell.length_c   1.000
_cell.angle_alpha   90.00
_cell.angle_beta   90.00
_cell.angle_gamma   90.00
#
_symmetry.space_group_name_H-M   'P 1'
#
loop_
_entity.id
_entity.type
_entity.pdbx_description
1 polymer ?
#
loop_
_entity_poly.entity_id
_entity_poly.type
_entity_poly.pdbx_seq_one_letter_code
_entity_poly.pdbx_strand_id
1 'polypeptide(L)'
;MQLLDIHKRVVTLEDTRELKVPQPNRVHIVLSRVKGSKNKDTEGMSDADAIDLIKRITPDAIIGGEISNKNAAAIWALMGSGHDNCMATIHAESPEAAYEAFIKCIMEQSPHINVEKTMQEMHRKLHVVQIVRDGNIRGITCIT
;
A
#
# COMPACT_ATOMS: atom_id res chain seq x y z
N MET A 1 -2.84 8.76 14.09
CA MET A 1 -2.13 7.47 14.12
C MET A 1 -1.64 7.06 15.52
N GLN A 2 -2.54 7.14 16.50
CA GLN A 2 -2.26 6.69 17.89
C GLN A 2 -2.58 5.20 18.11
N LEU A 3 -3.01 4.47 17.08
CA LEU A 3 -3.41 3.06 17.18
C LEU A 3 -2.22 2.08 17.20
N LEU A 4 -1.04 2.53 16.81
CA LEU A 4 0.18 1.71 16.85
C LEU A 4 1.04 2.14 18.03
N ASP A 5 1.50 1.16 18.81
CA ASP A 5 2.46 1.37 19.89
C ASP A 5 3.70 2.12 19.38
N ILE A 6 4.20 3.06 20.18
CA ILE A 6 5.37 3.90 19.83
C ILE A 6 6.65 3.08 19.61
N HIS A 7 6.73 1.90 20.20
CA HIS A 7 7.89 1.01 20.08
C HIS A 7 7.86 0.11 18.84
N LYS A 8 6.76 0.11 18.09
CA LYS A 8 6.61 -0.70 16.88
C LYS A 8 7.51 -0.18 15.76
N ARG A 9 8.04 -1.12 14.97
CA ARG A 9 8.76 -0.81 13.74
C ARG A 9 7.77 -0.59 12.62
N VAL A 10 7.79 0.60 12.04
CA VAL A 10 6.85 0.99 10.98
C VAL A 10 7.61 1.24 9.67
N VAL A 11 7.12 0.66 8.60
CA VAL A 11 7.59 0.98 7.24
C VAL A 11 6.48 1.71 6.50
N THR A 12 6.81 2.82 5.85
CA THR A 12 5.90 3.46 4.89
C THR A 12 6.35 3.17 3.47
N LEU A 13 5.37 2.98 2.59
CA LEU A 13 5.56 2.81 1.15
C LEU A 13 4.72 3.84 0.41
N GLU A 14 5.37 4.78 -0.27
CA GLU A 14 4.72 5.95 -0.86
C GLU A 14 5.29 6.27 -2.24
N ASP A 15 4.48 6.84 -3.11
CA ASP A 15 4.96 7.41 -4.39
C ASP A 15 5.60 8.78 -4.18
N THR A 16 5.11 9.53 -3.20
CA THR A 16 5.65 10.81 -2.73
C THR A 16 5.57 10.83 -1.21
N ARG A 17 6.63 11.29 -0.56
CA ARG A 17 6.70 11.29 0.90
C ARG A 17 5.75 12.31 1.52
N GLU A 18 4.66 11.84 2.11
CA GLU A 18 3.64 12.66 2.76
C GLU A 18 3.35 12.22 4.20
N LEU A 19 3.53 10.93 4.49
CA LEU A 19 3.20 10.36 5.79
C LEU A 19 4.19 10.80 6.87
N LYS A 20 3.63 11.27 7.98
CA LYS A 20 4.36 11.58 9.21
C LYS A 20 4.07 10.50 10.24
N VAL A 21 5.04 9.64 10.50
CA VAL A 21 4.95 8.53 11.43
C VAL A 21 5.68 8.90 12.71
N PRO A 22 5.02 8.86 13.89
CA PRO A 22 5.62 9.27 15.16
C PRO A 22 6.61 8.25 15.73
N GLN A 23 6.54 6.99 15.32
CA GLN A 23 7.41 5.93 15.81
C GLN A 23 8.89 6.24 15.54
N PRO A 24 9.79 6.15 16.56
CA PRO A 24 11.23 6.36 16.35
C PRO A 24 11.84 5.31 15.41
N ASN A 25 11.40 4.06 15.51
CA ASN A 25 11.83 2.96 14.65
C ASN A 25 10.97 2.92 13.39
N ARG A 26 11.32 3.75 12.40
CA ARG A 26 10.60 3.86 11.14
C ARG A 26 11.52 3.89 9.94
N VAL A 27 11.04 3.35 8.82
CA VAL A 27 11.70 3.44 7.50
C VAL A 27 10.68 3.98 6.50
N HIS A 28 11.08 4.99 5.74
CA HIS A 28 10.28 5.53 4.65
C HIS A 28 10.85 5.05 3.31
N ILE A 29 10.04 4.33 2.54
CA ILE A 29 10.39 3.87 1.20
C ILE A 29 9.56 4.67 0.20
N VAL A 30 10.24 5.35 -0.70
CA VAL A 30 9.61 6.09 -1.81
C VAL A 30 9.88 5.33 -3.10
N LEU A 31 8.81 4.93 -3.78
CA LEU A 31 8.86 4.29 -5.08
C LEU A 31 9.01 5.35 -6.15
N SER A 32 10.23 5.60 -6.59
CA SER A 32 10.49 6.55 -7.66
C SER A 32 10.67 5.81 -8.99
N ARG A 33 9.70 5.93 -9.88
CA ARG A 33 9.81 5.48 -11.27
C ARG A 33 10.16 6.67 -12.17
N VAL A 34 11.41 7.07 -12.18
CA VAL A 34 11.89 7.96 -13.25
C VAL A 34 12.17 7.11 -14.48
N LYS A 35 11.15 6.91 -15.33
CA LYS A 35 11.36 6.34 -16.67
C LYS A 35 12.28 7.28 -17.45
N GLY A 36 13.50 6.82 -17.74
CA GLY A 36 14.39 7.47 -18.70
C GLY A 36 15.48 8.37 -18.13
N SER A 37 15.72 8.39 -16.83
CA SER A 37 16.94 9.04 -16.32
C SER A 37 18.16 8.18 -16.65
N LYS A 38 19.10 8.75 -17.43
CA LYS A 38 20.40 8.14 -17.71
C LYS A 38 21.38 8.22 -16.52
N ASN A 39 20.98 8.85 -15.44
CA ASN A 39 21.75 8.96 -14.21
C ASN A 39 21.36 7.83 -13.24
N LYS A 40 22.24 6.88 -13.05
CA LYS A 40 22.10 5.77 -12.09
C LYS A 40 21.85 6.22 -10.66
N ASP A 41 22.21 7.45 -10.30
CA ASP A 41 22.06 8.02 -8.94
C ASP A 41 20.64 8.51 -8.64
N THR A 42 19.71 8.47 -9.60
CA THR A 42 18.31 8.87 -9.47
C THR A 42 17.33 7.72 -9.78
N GLU A 43 17.81 6.51 -9.99
CA GLU A 43 16.94 5.33 -10.08
C GLU A 43 16.36 5.05 -8.69
N GLY A 44 15.08 5.34 -8.51
CA GLY A 44 14.32 4.91 -7.34
C GLY A 44 14.27 3.38 -7.26
N MET A 45 14.02 2.90 -6.06
CA MET A 45 13.90 1.47 -5.79
C MET A 45 12.79 0.84 -6.62
N SER A 46 13.04 -0.31 -7.23
CA SER A 46 12.00 -1.08 -7.91
C SER A 46 11.00 -1.66 -6.90
N ASP A 47 9.79 -1.98 -7.35
CA ASP A 47 8.76 -2.61 -6.49
C ASP A 47 9.27 -3.92 -5.89
N ALA A 48 10.01 -4.73 -6.67
CA ALA A 48 10.58 -5.99 -6.20
C ALA A 48 11.64 -5.78 -5.12
N ASP A 49 12.55 -4.82 -5.31
CA ASP A 49 13.57 -4.50 -4.32
C ASP A 49 12.95 -3.92 -3.05
N ALA A 50 11.91 -3.09 -3.18
CA ALA A 50 11.16 -2.56 -2.04
C ALA A 50 10.49 -3.67 -1.23
N ILE A 51 9.83 -4.63 -1.90
CA ILE A 51 9.19 -5.78 -1.26
C ILE A 51 10.24 -6.63 -0.52
N ASP A 52 11.37 -6.93 -1.16
CA ASP A 52 12.43 -7.73 -0.55
C ASP A 52 13.08 -7.01 0.64
N LEU A 53 13.28 -5.71 0.53
CA LEU A 53 13.79 -4.90 1.65
C LEU A 53 12.82 -4.91 2.82
N ILE A 54 11.52 -4.69 2.58
CA ILE A 54 10.49 -4.69 3.62
C ILE A 54 10.43 -6.05 4.33
N LYS A 55 10.47 -7.16 3.59
CA LYS A 55 10.51 -8.50 4.18
C LYS A 55 11.74 -8.73 5.07
N ARG A 56 12.90 -8.18 4.71
CA ARG A 56 14.14 -8.27 5.51
C ARG A 56 14.11 -7.40 6.75
N ILE A 57 13.45 -6.25 6.68
CA ILE A 57 13.28 -5.33 7.82
C ILE A 57 12.36 -5.94 8.88
N THR A 58 11.48 -6.86 8.49
CA THR A 58 10.47 -7.49 9.39
C THR A 58 9.71 -6.44 10.20
N PRO A 59 8.94 -5.54 9.55
CA PRO A 59 8.21 -4.50 10.25
C PRO A 59 7.04 -5.05 11.04
N ASP A 60 6.66 -4.37 12.12
CA ASP A 60 5.42 -4.64 12.86
C ASP A 60 4.18 -4.06 12.14
N ALA A 61 4.39 -3.03 11.32
CA ALA A 61 3.33 -2.45 10.51
C ALA A 61 3.89 -1.87 9.19
N ILE A 62 3.09 -2.01 8.13
CA ILE A 62 3.36 -1.43 6.81
C ILE A 62 2.23 -0.44 6.51
N ILE A 63 2.58 0.78 6.11
CA ILE A 63 1.63 1.81 5.77
C ILE A 63 1.89 2.26 4.34
N GLY A 64 0.98 1.90 3.42
CA GLY A 64 0.92 2.48 2.09
C GLY A 64 0.29 3.87 2.16
N GLY A 65 0.85 4.84 1.48
CA GLY A 65 0.26 6.17 1.41
C GLY A 65 -1.09 6.13 0.71
N GLU A 66 -1.08 5.97 -0.59
CA GLU A 66 -2.27 5.81 -1.42
C GLU A 66 -2.04 4.69 -2.44
N ILE A 67 -3.06 3.85 -2.63
CA ILE A 67 -3.04 2.81 -3.66
C ILE A 67 -3.22 3.48 -5.02
N SER A 68 -2.25 3.25 -5.89
CA SER A 68 -2.19 3.77 -7.25
C SER A 68 -1.78 2.67 -8.23
N ASN A 69 -1.90 2.96 -9.52
CA ASN A 69 -1.43 2.06 -10.59
C ASN A 69 0.08 1.74 -10.50
N LYS A 70 0.84 2.50 -9.70
CA LYS A 70 2.28 2.33 -9.57
C LYS A 70 2.69 1.37 -8.45
N ASN A 71 1.88 1.28 -7.39
CA ASN A 71 2.25 0.57 -6.16
C ASN A 71 1.27 -0.54 -5.76
N ALA A 72 0.13 -0.65 -6.43
CA ALA A 72 -0.93 -1.57 -6.06
C ALA A 72 -0.46 -3.03 -5.98
N ALA A 73 0.31 -3.50 -6.96
CA ALA A 73 0.82 -4.86 -6.97
C ALA A 73 1.80 -5.12 -5.81
N ALA A 74 2.67 -4.13 -5.49
CA ALA A 74 3.60 -4.22 -4.37
C ALA A 74 2.86 -4.25 -3.03
N ILE A 75 1.88 -3.37 -2.84
CA ILE A 75 1.05 -3.33 -1.62
C ILE A 75 0.31 -4.66 -1.45
N TRP A 76 -0.32 -5.17 -2.52
CA TRP A 76 -1.02 -6.46 -2.47
C TRP A 76 -0.09 -7.62 -2.13
N ALA A 77 1.10 -7.67 -2.72
CA ALA A 77 2.10 -8.69 -2.43
C ALA A 77 2.56 -8.65 -0.96
N LEU A 78 2.70 -7.46 -0.37
CA LEU A 78 3.05 -7.29 1.04
C LEU A 78 1.92 -7.74 1.97
N MET A 79 0.67 -7.39 1.67
CA MET A 79 -0.52 -7.85 2.40
C MET A 79 -0.67 -9.38 2.36
N GLY A 80 -0.20 -10.02 1.30
CA GLY A 80 -0.19 -11.49 1.14
C GLY A 80 0.98 -12.21 1.79
N SER A 81 1.99 -11.50 2.29
CA SER A 81 3.27 -12.09 2.72
C SER A 81 3.38 -12.38 4.23
N GLY A 82 2.24 -12.37 4.96
CA GLY A 82 2.23 -12.69 6.40
C GLY A 82 2.48 -11.49 7.30
N HIS A 83 2.35 -10.26 6.78
CA HIS A 83 2.37 -9.05 7.58
C HIS A 83 0.94 -8.70 8.00
N ASP A 84 0.60 -8.88 9.26
CA ASP A 84 -0.77 -8.75 9.79
C ASP A 84 -1.25 -7.29 9.92
N ASN A 85 -0.33 -6.32 9.90
CA ASN A 85 -0.65 -4.91 10.08
C ASN A 85 -0.27 -4.09 8.83
N CYS A 86 -0.97 -4.32 7.73
CA CYS A 86 -0.85 -3.51 6.53
C CYS A 86 -2.03 -2.56 6.42
N MET A 87 -1.76 -1.27 6.19
CA MET A 87 -2.77 -0.23 5.96
C MET A 87 -2.43 0.55 4.71
N ALA A 88 -3.44 0.90 3.94
CA ALA A 88 -3.29 1.81 2.81
C ALA A 88 -4.58 2.60 2.60
N THR A 89 -4.51 3.72 1.90
CA THR A 89 -5.70 4.47 1.49
C THR A 89 -5.99 4.25 0.01
N ILE A 90 -7.26 4.31 -0.36
CA ILE A 90 -7.71 4.26 -1.74
C ILE A 90 -8.94 5.18 -1.90
N HIS A 91 -9.02 5.89 -3.01
CA HIS A 91 -10.19 6.69 -3.34
C HIS A 91 -11.22 5.85 -4.09
N ALA A 92 -12.42 5.75 -3.52
CA ALA A 92 -13.55 5.07 -4.14
C ALA A 92 -14.88 5.63 -3.58
N GLU A 93 -15.98 5.37 -4.28
CA GLU A 93 -17.32 5.86 -3.89
C GLU A 93 -17.98 4.99 -2.83
N SER A 94 -17.58 3.71 -2.76
CA SER A 94 -18.10 2.73 -1.79
C SER A 94 -17.02 1.71 -1.42
N PRO A 95 -17.22 0.92 -0.34
CA PRO A 95 -16.33 -0.20 -0.01
C PRO A 95 -16.18 -1.20 -1.15
N GLU A 96 -17.27 -1.53 -1.85
CA GLU A 96 -17.28 -2.44 -2.98
C GLU A 96 -16.46 -1.87 -4.15
N ALA A 97 -16.66 -0.60 -4.47
CA ALA A 97 -15.89 0.11 -5.50
C ALA A 97 -14.39 0.19 -5.17
N ALA A 98 -14.02 0.16 -3.87
CA ALA A 98 -12.61 0.14 -3.46
C ALA A 98 -11.91 -1.16 -3.86
N TYR A 99 -12.56 -2.32 -3.71
CA TYR A 99 -12.02 -3.59 -4.18
C TYR A 99 -11.82 -3.61 -5.69
N GLU A 100 -12.81 -3.12 -6.44
CA GLU A 100 -12.73 -3.03 -7.91
C GLU A 100 -11.61 -2.08 -8.35
N ALA A 101 -11.50 -0.92 -7.72
CA ALA A 101 -10.43 0.04 -8.00
C ALA A 101 -9.05 -0.54 -7.71
N PHE A 102 -8.90 -1.25 -6.59
CA PHE A 102 -7.65 -1.88 -6.23
C PHE A 102 -7.23 -2.96 -7.25
N ILE A 103 -8.14 -3.84 -7.62
CA ILE A 103 -7.88 -4.87 -8.65
C ILE A 103 -7.51 -4.22 -9.98
N LYS A 104 -8.22 -3.17 -10.39
CA LYS A 104 -7.91 -2.45 -11.62
C LYS A 104 -6.47 -1.91 -11.61
N CYS A 105 -6.05 -1.31 -10.49
CA CYS A 105 -4.68 -0.84 -10.32
C CYS A 105 -3.65 -1.99 -10.41
N ILE A 106 -3.95 -3.16 -9.82
CA ILE A 106 -3.07 -4.34 -9.91
C ILE A 106 -2.98 -4.85 -11.35
N MET A 107 -4.10 -4.91 -12.08
CA MET A 107 -4.15 -5.39 -13.46
C MET A 107 -3.29 -4.56 -14.41
N GLU A 108 -3.14 -3.28 -14.18
CA GLU A 108 -2.27 -2.43 -14.99
C GLU A 108 -0.79 -2.83 -14.90
N GLN A 109 -0.37 -3.40 -13.77
CA GLN A 109 1.00 -3.89 -13.58
C GLN A 109 1.12 -5.40 -13.87
N SER A 110 0.05 -6.14 -13.68
CA SER A 110 0.00 -7.59 -13.77
C SER A 110 -1.26 -8.05 -14.53
N PRO A 111 -1.28 -7.93 -15.87
CA PRO A 111 -2.49 -8.19 -16.67
C PRO A 111 -3.00 -9.63 -16.61
N HIS A 112 -2.15 -10.56 -16.18
CA HIS A 112 -2.47 -12.01 -16.17
C HIS A 112 -2.99 -12.52 -14.82
N ILE A 113 -3.35 -11.64 -13.89
CA ILE A 113 -3.92 -12.07 -12.61
C ILE A 113 -5.28 -12.73 -12.82
N ASN A 114 -5.59 -13.71 -11.99
CA ASN A 114 -6.95 -14.25 -11.92
C ASN A 114 -7.81 -13.29 -11.07
N VAL A 115 -8.59 -12.45 -11.73
CA VAL A 115 -9.41 -11.40 -11.12
C VAL A 115 -10.37 -11.97 -10.08
N GLU A 116 -11.09 -13.06 -10.43
CA GLU A 116 -12.08 -13.67 -9.54
C GLU A 116 -11.43 -14.20 -8.25
N LYS A 117 -10.34 -14.94 -8.39
CA LYS A 117 -9.58 -15.46 -7.24
C LYS A 117 -9.02 -14.33 -6.39
N THR A 118 -8.46 -13.30 -7.02
CA THR A 118 -7.89 -12.15 -6.31
C THR A 118 -8.97 -11.38 -5.56
N MET A 119 -10.16 -11.18 -6.17
CA MET A 119 -11.30 -10.55 -5.51
C MET A 119 -11.75 -11.34 -4.28
N GLN A 120 -11.88 -12.66 -4.39
CA GLN A 120 -12.23 -13.52 -3.27
C GLN A 120 -11.20 -13.46 -2.13
N GLU A 121 -9.91 -13.41 -2.47
CA GLU A 121 -8.85 -13.26 -1.47
C GLU A 121 -8.87 -11.87 -0.80
N MET A 122 -9.16 -10.80 -1.56
CA MET A 122 -9.31 -9.47 -1.01
C MET A 122 -10.47 -9.40 -0.02
N HIS A 123 -11.64 -9.88 -0.39
CA HIS A 123 -12.81 -9.90 0.51
C HIS A 123 -12.56 -10.70 1.80
N ARG A 124 -11.73 -11.71 1.73
CA ARG A 124 -11.37 -12.53 2.90
C ARG A 124 -10.36 -11.86 3.82
N LYS A 125 -9.42 -11.10 3.24
CA LYS A 125 -8.25 -10.57 3.95
C LYS A 125 -8.37 -9.10 4.34
N LEU A 126 -9.08 -8.31 3.54
CA LEU A 126 -9.11 -6.86 3.72
C LEU A 126 -10.35 -6.42 4.49
N HIS A 127 -10.14 -5.52 5.44
CA HIS A 127 -11.20 -4.75 6.07
C HIS A 127 -11.19 -3.33 5.48
N VAL A 128 -12.27 -2.96 4.80
CA VAL A 128 -12.41 -1.64 4.20
C VAL A 128 -13.20 -0.74 5.14
N VAL A 129 -12.58 0.36 5.56
CA VAL A 129 -13.21 1.38 6.40
C VAL A 129 -13.46 2.62 5.57
N GLN A 130 -14.72 2.96 5.38
CA GLN A 130 -15.13 4.16 4.68
C GLN A 130 -15.04 5.37 5.62
N ILE A 131 -14.29 6.39 5.19
CA ILE A 131 -14.16 7.65 5.92
C ILE A 131 -15.06 8.68 5.25
N VAL A 132 -16.04 9.18 6.01
CA VAL A 132 -16.95 10.24 5.59
C VAL A 132 -16.60 11.52 6.33
N ARG A 133 -16.41 12.61 5.61
CA ARG A 133 -16.17 13.95 6.18
C ARG A 133 -17.19 14.92 5.64
N ASP A 134 -17.85 15.67 6.56
CA ASP A 134 -18.85 16.69 6.23
C ASP A 134 -19.99 16.16 5.34
N GLY A 135 -20.45 14.91 5.58
CA GLY A 135 -21.46 14.24 4.79
C GLY A 135 -21.01 13.74 3.42
N ASN A 136 -19.77 14.01 3.03
CA ASN A 136 -19.16 13.50 1.79
C ASN A 136 -18.14 12.40 2.08
N ILE A 137 -18.15 11.37 1.25
CA ILE A 137 -17.14 10.31 1.28
C ILE A 137 -15.81 10.90 0.80
N ARG A 138 -14.78 10.86 1.67
CA ARG A 138 -13.46 11.42 1.37
C ARG A 138 -12.36 10.39 1.20
N GLY A 139 -12.62 9.14 1.52
CA GLY A 139 -11.63 8.08 1.35
C GLY A 139 -12.05 6.78 1.97
N ILE A 140 -11.40 5.72 1.55
CA ILE A 140 -11.56 4.37 2.08
C ILE A 140 -10.18 3.89 2.51
N THR A 141 -10.09 3.41 3.74
CA THR A 141 -8.87 2.81 4.26
C THR A 141 -9.03 1.31 4.28
N CYS A 142 -8.12 0.59 3.63
CA CYS A 142 -8.03 -0.87 3.73
C CYS A 142 -7.11 -1.22 4.90
N ILE A 143 -7.61 -2.04 5.81
CA ILE A 143 -6.85 -2.56 6.96
C ILE A 143 -6.86 -4.08 6.85
N THR A 144 -5.71 -4.70 6.93
CA THR A 144 -5.56 -6.16 7.01
C THR A 144 -5.31 -6.58 8.45
#